data_63528ebc3a03f5f31f5eb3785d529013
#
_entry.id   63528ebc3a03f5f31f5eb3785d529013
#
_cell.length_a   1.000
_cell.length_b   1.000
_cell.length_c   1.000
_cell.angle_alpha   90.00
_cell.angle_beta   90.00
_cell.angle_gamma   90.00
#
_symmetry.space_group_name_H-M   'P 1'
#
loop_
_entity.id
_entity.type
_entity.pdbx_description
1 polymer ?
#
loop_
_entity_poly.entity_id
_entity_poly.type
_entity_poly.pdbx_seq_one_letter_code
_entity_poly.pdbx_strand_id
1 'polypeptide(L)'
;MTRLRVAFLGPLASFSHQATAESFGKIAADLLPHASFADAFTALQQKTVDYAVIPCENSTNGSVVQTLDLLADRDDSYKDVKVCGEYYLTVHHCLLARKGAYPGGWAGYDGSITKLYTHPQAWGQCETFLSRHFKGVERQDVSSTSKGAEIVSKEETEEKGGAIASRFAAEHHGVDILQENIEDRADNTTRFLILRNVLAERTAQYELDQLNPPTLDQKPALDTTQKTLISFTIDHTSTGALADALIIFKAHGLNLTSINTRPSLKKPWQYVFFVECGRTPSDENKDAVHKALAALRQVTETCKDLGTWKDQLSARNA
;
A
#
# COMPACT_ATOMS: atom_id res chain seq x y z
N MET A 1 6.74 19.42 20.38
CA MET A 1 5.83 18.31 20.06
C MET A 1 6.67 17.07 19.81
N THR A 2 6.32 15.93 20.38
CA THR A 2 7.00 14.65 20.12
C THR A 2 6.70 14.21 18.70
N ARG A 3 7.73 13.80 17.94
CA ARG A 3 7.57 13.29 16.57
C ARG A 3 6.65 12.06 16.55
N LEU A 4 5.87 11.89 15.49
CA LEU A 4 5.10 10.66 15.26
C LEU A 4 6.04 9.52 14.90
N ARG A 5 5.73 8.30 15.29
CA ARG A 5 6.44 7.08 14.94
C ARG A 5 5.61 6.32 13.92
N VAL A 6 6.14 6.16 12.71
CA VAL A 6 5.40 5.55 11.61
C VAL A 6 6.12 4.32 11.09
N ALA A 7 5.50 3.16 11.24
CA ALA A 7 6.02 1.88 10.74
C ALA A 7 5.75 1.72 9.24
N PHE A 8 6.66 1.05 8.55
CA PHE A 8 6.48 0.62 7.17
C PHE A 8 7.26 -0.67 6.89
N LEU A 9 6.93 -1.40 5.80
CA LEU A 9 7.72 -2.55 5.39
C LEU A 9 9.06 -2.08 4.82
N GLY A 10 10.17 -2.45 5.47
CA GLY A 10 11.52 -2.20 4.98
C GLY A 10 11.84 -2.92 3.65
N PRO A 11 13.01 -2.69 3.13
CA PRO A 11 14.08 -1.84 3.63
C PRO A 11 13.83 -0.34 3.43
N LEU A 12 14.77 0.48 3.90
CA LEU A 12 14.82 1.91 3.54
C LEU A 12 14.87 2.08 2.01
N ALA A 13 14.31 3.19 1.53
CA ALA A 13 14.21 3.52 0.11
C ALA A 13 13.37 2.54 -0.74
N SER A 14 12.60 1.64 -0.11
CA SER A 14 11.57 0.86 -0.80
C SER A 14 10.37 1.75 -1.19
N PHE A 15 9.48 1.25 -2.04
CA PHE A 15 8.21 1.93 -2.35
C PHE A 15 7.34 2.13 -1.10
N SER A 16 7.40 1.21 -0.13
CA SER A 16 6.73 1.41 1.17
C SER A 16 7.33 2.57 1.96
N HIS A 17 8.66 2.73 1.95
CA HIS A 17 9.31 3.91 2.55
C HIS A 17 8.90 5.20 1.84
N GLN A 18 8.92 5.21 0.50
CA GLN A 18 8.51 6.37 -0.30
C GLN A 18 7.05 6.74 -0.01
N ALA A 19 6.12 5.78 -0.04
CA ALA A 19 4.71 6.02 0.30
C ALA A 19 4.54 6.60 1.70
N THR A 20 5.33 6.10 2.68
CA THR A 20 5.30 6.60 4.06
C THR A 20 5.85 8.02 4.15
N ALA A 21 6.97 8.30 3.50
CA ALA A 21 7.57 9.63 3.48
C ALA A 21 6.65 10.67 2.83
N GLU A 22 6.00 10.32 1.73
CA GLU A 22 5.06 11.21 1.04
C GLU A 22 3.76 11.40 1.83
N SER A 23 3.22 10.33 2.45
CA SER A 23 2.01 10.41 3.27
C SER A 23 2.18 11.29 4.51
N PHE A 24 3.38 11.33 5.11
CA PHE A 24 3.68 12.06 6.33
C PHE A 24 4.61 13.26 6.11
N GLY A 25 4.97 13.58 4.88
CA GLY A 25 6.03 14.52 4.52
C GLY A 25 5.91 15.95 5.08
N LYS A 26 4.70 16.36 5.50
CA LYS A 26 4.44 17.66 6.14
C LYS A 26 4.39 17.59 7.66
N ILE A 27 4.53 16.39 8.24
CA ILE A 27 4.42 16.14 9.67
C ILE A 27 5.76 15.65 10.20
N ALA A 28 6.18 16.14 11.37
CA ALA A 28 7.38 15.65 12.01
C ALA A 28 7.20 14.19 12.44
N ALA A 29 7.74 13.26 11.66
CA ALA A 29 7.63 11.82 11.90
C ALA A 29 9.00 11.15 11.85
N ASP A 30 9.16 10.09 12.65
CA ASP A 30 10.25 9.14 12.57
C ASP A 30 9.74 7.91 11.83
N LEU A 31 10.32 7.62 10.66
CA LEU A 31 9.92 6.53 9.78
C LEU A 31 10.71 5.28 10.14
N LEU A 32 10.03 4.24 10.60
CA LEU A 32 10.61 3.06 11.21
C LEU A 32 10.41 1.82 10.33
N PRO A 33 11.47 1.30 9.68
CA PRO A 33 11.36 0.09 8.87
C PRO A 33 11.16 -1.15 9.75
N HIS A 34 10.21 -1.99 9.37
CA HIS A 34 9.94 -3.28 9.99
C HIS A 34 10.27 -4.41 9.01
N ALA A 35 10.67 -5.58 9.53
CA ALA A 35 11.08 -6.71 8.71
C ALA A 35 9.89 -7.41 8.02
N SER A 36 8.70 -7.33 8.63
CA SER A 36 7.47 -7.93 8.10
C SER A 36 6.24 -7.04 8.33
N PHE A 37 5.17 -7.32 7.60
CA PHE A 37 3.87 -6.69 7.88
C PHE A 37 3.37 -7.03 9.27
N ALA A 38 3.57 -8.28 9.73
CA ALA A 38 3.17 -8.71 11.06
C ALA A 38 3.86 -7.93 12.19
N ASP A 39 5.15 -7.61 12.00
CA ASP A 39 5.89 -6.78 12.97
C ASP A 39 5.29 -5.37 13.07
N ALA A 40 4.90 -4.77 11.93
CA ALA A 40 4.26 -3.46 11.92
C ALA A 40 2.88 -3.48 12.61
N PHE A 41 2.06 -4.53 12.37
CA PHE A 41 0.79 -4.73 13.06
C PHE A 41 0.98 -4.93 14.56
N THR A 42 1.97 -5.74 14.96
CA THR A 42 2.33 -5.96 16.36
C THR A 42 2.77 -4.66 17.03
N ALA A 43 3.60 -3.86 16.37
CA ALA A 43 4.05 -2.57 16.88
C ALA A 43 2.87 -1.60 17.08
N LEU A 44 1.88 -1.59 16.19
CA LEU A 44 0.64 -0.82 16.35
C LEU A 44 -0.18 -1.32 17.55
N GLN A 45 -0.41 -2.63 17.66
CA GLN A 45 -1.18 -3.22 18.75
C GLN A 45 -0.55 -2.91 20.10
N GLN A 46 0.78 -2.97 20.19
CA GLN A 46 1.56 -2.65 21.39
C GLN A 46 1.76 -1.13 21.61
N LYS A 47 1.26 -0.27 20.69
CA LYS A 47 1.41 1.20 20.74
C LYS A 47 2.88 1.67 20.76
N THR A 48 3.81 0.86 20.25
CA THR A 48 5.22 1.24 20.10
C THR A 48 5.44 2.15 18.90
N VAL A 49 4.50 2.12 17.94
CA VAL A 49 4.37 3.09 16.84
C VAL A 49 2.98 3.71 16.85
N ASP A 50 2.85 4.88 16.23
CA ASP A 50 1.60 5.64 16.21
C ASP A 50 0.76 5.29 14.96
N TYR A 51 1.43 5.08 13.81
CA TYR A 51 0.83 4.69 12.53
C TYR A 51 1.66 3.61 11.84
N ALA A 52 1.03 2.92 10.89
CA ALA A 52 1.73 2.08 9.92
C ALA A 52 1.19 2.30 8.51
N VAL A 53 2.08 2.32 7.51
CA VAL A 53 1.74 2.42 6.08
C VAL A 53 2.05 1.09 5.43
N ILE A 54 0.98 0.37 5.01
CA ILE A 54 1.05 -1.01 4.55
C ILE A 54 0.43 -1.13 3.15
N PRO A 55 1.12 -1.72 2.15
CA PRO A 55 0.56 -1.92 0.83
C PRO A 55 -0.64 -2.88 0.90
N CYS A 56 -1.73 -2.53 0.23
CA CYS A 56 -2.96 -3.32 0.22
C CYS A 56 -3.29 -3.89 -1.15
N GLU A 57 -3.03 -3.12 -2.20
CA GLU A 57 -3.42 -3.48 -3.56
C GLU A 57 -2.52 -2.76 -4.58
N ASN A 58 -2.26 -3.42 -5.69
CA ASN A 58 -1.58 -2.81 -6.84
C ASN A 58 -2.47 -2.92 -8.07
N SER A 59 -2.57 -1.85 -8.87
CA SER A 59 -3.47 -1.79 -10.03
C SER A 59 -3.17 -2.82 -11.12
N THR A 60 -1.97 -3.39 -11.14
CA THR A 60 -1.55 -4.43 -12.10
C THR A 60 -1.58 -5.82 -11.48
N ASN A 61 -1.10 -5.97 -10.23
CA ASN A 61 -0.88 -7.27 -9.59
C ASN A 61 -2.02 -7.67 -8.63
N GLY A 62 -2.99 -6.77 -8.37
CA GLY A 62 -4.11 -7.04 -7.47
C GLY A 62 -3.75 -6.96 -5.98
N SER A 63 -4.51 -7.67 -5.16
CA SER A 63 -4.47 -7.55 -3.71
C SER A 63 -3.19 -8.12 -3.08
N VAL A 64 -2.67 -7.43 -2.06
CA VAL A 64 -1.57 -7.92 -1.23
C VAL A 64 -2.15 -8.89 -0.18
N VAL A 65 -2.05 -10.18 -0.48
CA VAL A 65 -2.65 -11.27 0.29
C VAL A 65 -2.26 -11.24 1.76
N GLN A 66 -0.99 -10.98 2.07
CA GLN A 66 -0.49 -10.94 3.45
C GLN A 66 -1.16 -9.85 4.28
N THR A 67 -1.42 -8.68 3.69
CA THR A 67 -2.13 -7.59 4.35
C THR A 67 -3.58 -7.97 4.68
N LEU A 68 -4.27 -8.63 3.73
CA LEU A 68 -5.62 -9.13 3.97
C LEU A 68 -5.65 -10.21 5.06
N ASP A 69 -4.64 -11.09 5.10
CA ASP A 69 -4.55 -12.12 6.14
C ASP A 69 -4.36 -11.53 7.55
N LEU A 70 -3.60 -10.43 7.68
CA LEU A 70 -3.44 -9.70 8.95
C LEU A 70 -4.72 -8.93 9.33
N LEU A 71 -5.40 -8.32 8.36
CA LEU A 71 -6.68 -7.65 8.57
C LEU A 71 -7.82 -8.63 8.92
N ALA A 72 -7.74 -9.90 8.48
CA ALA A 72 -8.67 -10.93 8.90
C ALA A 72 -8.65 -11.14 10.42
N ASP A 73 -7.46 -10.98 11.00
CA ASP A 73 -7.22 -11.03 12.46
C ASP A 73 -8.04 -12.15 13.13
N ARG A 74 -7.79 -13.39 12.71
CA ARG A 74 -8.61 -14.57 13.04
C ARG A 74 -8.58 -14.91 14.51
N ASP A 75 -7.52 -14.49 15.20
CA ASP A 75 -7.24 -14.79 16.62
C ASP A 75 -7.39 -13.54 17.51
N ASP A 76 -7.94 -12.45 16.95
CA ASP A 76 -8.12 -11.16 17.64
C ASP A 76 -6.82 -10.57 18.21
N SER A 77 -5.68 -10.90 17.58
CA SER A 77 -4.35 -10.43 17.97
C SER A 77 -4.14 -8.93 17.70
N TYR A 78 -4.88 -8.36 16.75
CA TYR A 78 -4.78 -6.97 16.29
C TYR A 78 -6.12 -6.23 16.37
N LYS A 79 -6.97 -6.58 17.35
CA LYS A 79 -8.36 -6.11 17.49
C LYS A 79 -8.52 -4.59 17.55
N ASP A 80 -7.48 -3.88 18.02
CA ASP A 80 -7.51 -2.43 18.16
C ASP A 80 -6.87 -1.70 16.97
N VAL A 81 -6.33 -2.45 16.00
CA VAL A 81 -5.72 -1.89 14.78
C VAL A 81 -6.80 -1.68 13.73
N LYS A 82 -6.97 -0.45 13.25
CA LYS A 82 -7.93 -0.08 12.20
C LYS A 82 -7.30 0.77 11.11
N VAL A 83 -7.89 0.69 9.93
CA VAL A 83 -7.60 1.59 8.82
C VAL A 83 -8.13 2.98 9.16
N CYS A 84 -7.32 3.99 8.96
CA CYS A 84 -7.66 5.38 9.19
C CYS A 84 -7.34 6.29 8.01
N GLY A 85 -6.74 5.76 6.95
CA GLY A 85 -6.40 6.49 5.76
C GLY A 85 -5.90 5.58 4.64
N GLU A 86 -5.67 6.16 3.48
CA GLU A 86 -5.06 5.49 2.35
C GLU A 86 -4.13 6.45 1.60
N TYR A 87 -3.19 5.89 0.87
CA TYR A 87 -2.29 6.62 -0.01
C TYR A 87 -2.08 5.85 -1.31
N TYR A 88 -2.09 6.54 -2.44
CA TYR A 88 -1.85 5.96 -3.77
C TYR A 88 -0.51 6.45 -4.30
N LEU A 89 0.44 5.53 -4.48
CA LEU A 89 1.74 5.79 -5.05
C LEU A 89 1.80 5.26 -6.48
N THR A 90 2.00 6.15 -7.46
CA THR A 90 2.34 5.73 -8.81
C THR A 90 3.76 5.17 -8.83
N VAL A 91 3.91 3.97 -9.37
CA VAL A 91 5.17 3.24 -9.39
C VAL A 91 5.92 3.57 -10.66
N HIS A 92 7.01 4.32 -10.51
CA HIS A 92 7.95 4.59 -11.60
C HIS A 92 9.25 3.84 -11.39
N HIS A 93 9.75 3.22 -12.43
CA HIS A 93 11.02 2.51 -12.44
C HIS A 93 12.08 3.27 -13.22
N CYS A 94 13.29 3.33 -12.66
CA CYS A 94 14.46 3.89 -13.29
C CYS A 94 15.51 2.80 -13.47
N LEU A 95 16.28 2.89 -14.55
CA LEU A 95 17.54 2.18 -14.68
C LEU A 95 18.62 2.96 -13.94
N LEU A 96 19.27 2.30 -13.00
CA LEU A 96 20.29 2.88 -12.11
C LEU A 96 21.65 2.27 -12.36
N ALA A 97 22.70 3.05 -12.18
CA ALA A 97 24.07 2.59 -12.19
C ALA A 97 24.91 3.26 -11.09
N ARG A 98 26.08 2.70 -10.79
CA ARG A 98 27.00 3.29 -9.83
C ARG A 98 27.31 4.74 -10.23
N LYS A 99 27.44 5.59 -9.22
CA LYS A 99 27.74 7.02 -9.40
C LYS A 99 29.00 7.22 -10.26
N GLY A 100 28.88 8.04 -11.31
CA GLY A 100 29.96 8.37 -12.22
C GLY A 100 30.35 7.27 -13.22
N ALA A 101 29.70 6.12 -13.22
CA ALA A 101 30.02 5.00 -14.15
C ALA A 101 29.73 5.35 -15.62
N TYR A 102 28.70 6.18 -15.87
CA TYR A 102 28.29 6.57 -17.21
C TYR A 102 28.11 8.10 -17.32
N PRO A 103 29.20 8.86 -17.54
CA PRO A 103 29.10 10.28 -17.78
C PRO A 103 28.21 10.58 -19.00
N GLY A 104 27.16 11.37 -18.79
CA GLY A 104 26.16 11.66 -19.83
C GLY A 104 24.90 10.78 -19.77
N GLY A 105 24.74 9.97 -18.72
CA GLY A 105 23.53 9.16 -18.50
C GLY A 105 23.29 8.15 -19.62
N TRP A 106 22.03 8.01 -20.05
CA TRP A 106 21.66 7.08 -21.13
C TRP A 106 22.36 7.34 -22.46
N ALA A 107 22.61 8.61 -22.81
CA ALA A 107 23.32 8.96 -24.04
C ALA A 107 24.80 8.53 -24.02
N GLY A 108 25.38 8.40 -22.82
CA GLY A 108 26.75 7.92 -22.61
C GLY A 108 26.86 6.42 -22.31
N TYR A 109 25.73 5.69 -22.33
CA TYR A 109 25.75 4.26 -22.05
C TYR A 109 26.35 3.47 -23.21
N ASP A 110 27.40 2.71 -22.91
CA ASP A 110 28.22 1.97 -23.89
C ASP A 110 27.86 0.49 -24.07
N GLY A 111 26.74 0.06 -23.46
CA GLY A 111 26.34 -1.34 -23.50
C GLY A 111 27.08 -2.27 -22.53
N SER A 112 27.84 -1.73 -21.59
CA SER A 112 28.74 -2.51 -20.73
C SER A 112 28.10 -3.10 -19.47
N ILE A 113 26.80 -2.85 -19.18
CA ILE A 113 26.08 -3.53 -18.09
C ILE A 113 25.92 -5.00 -18.42
N THR A 114 26.48 -5.87 -17.59
CA THR A 114 26.45 -7.33 -17.77
C THR A 114 25.43 -8.02 -16.87
N LYS A 115 24.99 -7.33 -15.81
CA LYS A 115 24.05 -7.86 -14.83
C LYS A 115 23.09 -6.78 -14.33
N LEU A 116 21.82 -7.15 -14.17
CA LEU A 116 20.76 -6.30 -13.63
C LEU A 116 20.20 -6.89 -12.35
N TYR A 117 19.94 -6.02 -11.37
CA TYR A 117 19.37 -6.38 -10.05
C TYR A 117 18.03 -5.70 -9.84
N THR A 118 17.01 -6.45 -9.48
CA THR A 118 15.74 -5.91 -9.00
C THR A 118 14.89 -6.97 -8.32
N HIS A 119 13.74 -6.55 -7.78
CA HIS A 119 12.72 -7.47 -7.27
C HIS A 119 12.04 -8.22 -8.43
N PRO A 120 11.68 -9.51 -8.27
CA PRO A 120 11.08 -10.32 -9.35
C PRO A 120 9.89 -9.68 -10.06
N GLN A 121 9.03 -8.96 -9.33
CA GLN A 121 7.88 -8.28 -9.94
C GLN A 121 8.27 -7.14 -10.90
N ALA A 122 9.40 -6.49 -10.69
CA ALA A 122 9.80 -5.37 -11.53
C ALA A 122 10.26 -5.80 -12.92
N TRP A 123 10.72 -7.05 -13.11
CA TRP A 123 11.06 -7.56 -14.42
C TRP A 123 9.90 -7.47 -15.40
N GLY A 124 8.73 -8.03 -15.02
CA GLY A 124 7.53 -8.00 -15.86
C GLY A 124 6.93 -6.62 -16.03
N GLN A 125 7.27 -5.67 -15.16
CA GLN A 125 6.81 -4.28 -15.26
C GLN A 125 7.66 -3.43 -16.21
N CYS A 126 8.85 -3.91 -16.60
CA CYS A 126 9.81 -3.21 -17.47
C CYS A 126 10.22 -4.05 -18.69
N GLU A 127 9.45 -5.09 -19.03
CA GLU A 127 9.88 -6.10 -20.02
C GLU A 127 10.11 -5.52 -21.42
N THR A 128 9.30 -4.56 -21.85
CA THR A 128 9.46 -3.91 -23.15
C THR A 128 10.82 -3.20 -23.26
N PHE A 129 11.19 -2.45 -22.25
CA PHE A 129 12.48 -1.76 -22.19
C PHE A 129 13.65 -2.76 -22.13
N LEU A 130 13.52 -3.78 -21.28
CA LEU A 130 14.56 -4.79 -21.07
C LEU A 130 14.81 -5.64 -22.32
N SER A 131 13.76 -6.13 -22.98
CA SER A 131 13.87 -6.91 -24.22
C SER A 131 14.52 -6.12 -25.35
N ARG A 132 14.33 -4.81 -25.37
CA ARG A 132 14.90 -3.93 -26.40
C ARG A 132 16.38 -3.60 -26.15
N HIS A 133 16.77 -3.35 -24.90
CA HIS A 133 18.09 -2.77 -24.59
C HIS A 133 19.03 -3.71 -23.82
N PHE A 134 18.50 -4.76 -23.18
CA PHE A 134 19.25 -5.64 -22.28
C PHE A 134 19.04 -7.14 -22.61
N LYS A 135 18.88 -7.44 -23.90
CA LYS A 135 18.72 -8.82 -24.36
C LYS A 135 19.97 -9.63 -24.04
N GLY A 136 19.81 -10.70 -23.26
CA GLY A 136 20.90 -11.61 -22.87
C GLY A 136 21.74 -11.14 -21.69
N VAL A 137 21.43 -10.00 -21.09
CA VAL A 137 22.04 -9.55 -19.84
C VAL A 137 21.48 -10.39 -18.67
N GLU A 138 22.35 -10.79 -17.75
CA GLU A 138 21.97 -11.57 -16.57
C GLU A 138 21.00 -10.79 -15.70
N ARG A 139 19.89 -11.44 -15.28
CA ARG A 139 18.88 -10.88 -14.37
C ARG A 139 19.01 -11.59 -13.03
N GLN A 140 19.33 -10.84 -11.97
CA GLN A 140 19.44 -11.37 -10.62
C GLN A 140 18.33 -10.83 -9.73
N ASP A 141 17.54 -11.77 -9.17
CA ASP A 141 16.50 -11.47 -8.21
C ASP A 141 17.09 -11.03 -6.88
N VAL A 142 16.53 -9.96 -6.32
CA VAL A 142 16.84 -9.48 -4.97
C VAL A 142 15.55 -9.21 -4.19
N SER A 143 15.66 -9.09 -2.87
CA SER A 143 14.51 -8.99 -1.96
C SER A 143 13.67 -7.72 -2.14
N SER A 144 14.21 -6.67 -2.76
CA SER A 144 13.48 -5.44 -3.08
C SER A 144 14.20 -4.67 -4.19
N THR A 145 13.50 -3.77 -4.87
CA THR A 145 14.10 -2.87 -5.86
C THR A 145 15.18 -1.98 -5.22
N SER A 146 14.95 -1.49 -4.00
CA SER A 146 15.94 -0.73 -3.22
C SER A 146 17.22 -1.54 -2.92
N LYS A 147 17.08 -2.86 -2.67
CA LYS A 147 18.26 -3.73 -2.49
C LYS A 147 19.12 -3.82 -3.75
N GLY A 148 18.50 -3.80 -4.93
CA GLY A 148 19.23 -3.70 -6.19
C GLY A 148 20.07 -2.42 -6.27
N ALA A 149 19.48 -1.27 -5.94
CA ALA A 149 20.19 0.00 -5.90
C ALA A 149 21.33 0.02 -4.85
N GLU A 150 21.10 -0.59 -3.69
CA GLU A 150 22.14 -0.73 -2.65
C GLU A 150 23.32 -1.57 -3.15
N ILE A 151 23.08 -2.68 -3.84
CA ILE A 151 24.15 -3.54 -4.43
C ILE A 151 25.01 -2.72 -5.39
N VAL A 152 24.36 -2.07 -6.35
CA VAL A 152 25.05 -1.27 -7.37
C VAL A 152 25.83 -0.10 -6.76
N SER A 153 25.34 0.49 -5.67
CA SER A 153 26.05 1.57 -4.96
C SER A 153 27.38 1.14 -4.33
N LYS A 154 27.48 -0.17 -3.97
CA LYS A 154 28.63 -0.76 -3.25
C LYS A 154 29.55 -1.59 -4.18
N GLU A 155 29.24 -1.69 -5.47
CA GLU A 155 30.09 -2.42 -6.40
C GLU A 155 31.47 -1.76 -6.51
N GLU A 156 32.50 -2.48 -6.05
CA GLU A 156 33.91 -2.07 -6.14
C GLU A 156 34.62 -2.74 -7.33
N THR A 157 33.95 -3.67 -8.03
CA THR A 157 34.54 -4.49 -9.09
C THR A 157 34.43 -3.84 -10.47
N GLU A 158 35.24 -4.33 -11.43
CA GLU A 158 35.17 -3.95 -12.85
C GLU A 158 33.85 -4.41 -13.52
N GLU A 159 33.11 -5.32 -12.91
CA GLU A 159 31.77 -5.71 -13.37
C GLU A 159 30.79 -4.56 -13.21
N LYS A 160 30.26 -4.12 -14.34
CA LYS A 160 29.31 -3.02 -14.37
C LYS A 160 27.88 -3.56 -14.19
N GLY A 161 27.37 -3.52 -12.96
CA GLY A 161 25.99 -3.85 -12.63
C GLY A 161 25.05 -2.67 -12.86
N GLY A 162 23.80 -2.97 -13.17
CA GLY A 162 22.69 -2.01 -13.15
C GLY A 162 21.57 -2.46 -12.21
N ALA A 163 20.74 -1.53 -11.76
CA ALA A 163 19.57 -1.85 -10.96
C ALA A 163 18.31 -1.22 -11.53
N ILE A 164 17.16 -1.86 -11.29
CA ILE A 164 15.86 -1.25 -11.57
C ILE A 164 15.21 -0.93 -10.23
N ALA A 165 15.01 0.37 -9.96
CA ALA A 165 14.38 0.85 -8.75
C ALA A 165 13.75 2.23 -8.97
N SER A 166 13.17 2.83 -7.91
CA SER A 166 12.61 4.17 -7.96
C SER A 166 13.70 5.25 -7.96
N ARG A 167 13.34 6.48 -8.39
CA ARG A 167 14.17 7.68 -8.17
C ARG A 167 14.52 7.87 -6.69
N PHE A 168 13.54 7.65 -5.80
CA PHE A 168 13.72 7.74 -4.35
C PHE A 168 14.83 6.80 -3.85
N ALA A 169 14.93 5.58 -4.41
CA ALA A 169 16.01 4.65 -4.11
C ALA A 169 17.35 5.14 -4.65
N ALA A 170 17.38 5.73 -5.84
CA ALA A 170 18.60 6.28 -6.42
C ALA A 170 19.19 7.41 -5.55
N GLU A 171 18.34 8.34 -5.14
CA GLU A 171 18.74 9.46 -4.26
C GLU A 171 19.25 8.96 -2.90
N HIS A 172 18.56 7.99 -2.30
CA HIS A 172 18.93 7.42 -1.00
C HIS A 172 20.28 6.71 -1.02
N HIS A 173 20.53 5.91 -2.05
CA HIS A 173 21.76 5.11 -2.17
C HIS A 173 22.90 5.86 -2.90
N GLY A 174 22.63 7.06 -3.42
CA GLY A 174 23.63 7.89 -4.09
C GLY A 174 24.12 7.30 -5.40
N VAL A 175 23.25 6.63 -6.16
CA VAL A 175 23.52 6.09 -7.49
C VAL A 175 22.97 6.98 -8.59
N ASP A 176 23.53 6.90 -9.80
CA ASP A 176 23.08 7.69 -10.93
C ASP A 176 21.87 7.02 -11.63
N ILE A 177 20.93 7.87 -12.07
CA ILE A 177 19.83 7.46 -12.92
C ILE A 177 20.29 7.56 -14.37
N LEU A 178 20.33 6.41 -15.07
CA LEU A 178 20.64 6.37 -16.49
C LEU A 178 19.39 6.70 -17.33
N GLN A 179 18.26 6.07 -17.02
CA GLN A 179 17.01 6.25 -17.72
C GLN A 179 15.85 6.22 -16.74
N GLU A 180 14.92 7.14 -16.87
CA GLU A 180 13.69 7.20 -16.08
C GLU A 180 12.49 6.62 -16.83
N ASN A 181 11.47 6.24 -16.05
CA ASN A 181 10.17 5.81 -16.55
C ASN A 181 10.32 4.68 -17.56
N ILE A 182 11.04 3.62 -17.16
CA ILE A 182 11.28 2.44 -17.99
C ILE A 182 10.18 1.38 -17.85
N GLU A 183 9.18 1.62 -17.04
CA GLU A 183 8.01 0.76 -16.86
C GLU A 183 7.15 0.72 -18.12
N ASP A 184 6.53 -0.45 -18.37
CA ASP A 184 5.63 -0.66 -19.52
C ASP A 184 4.29 0.06 -19.38
N ARG A 185 3.90 0.38 -18.11
CA ARG A 185 2.63 1.05 -17.78
C ARG A 185 2.85 2.22 -16.85
N ALA A 186 2.66 3.43 -17.34
CA ALA A 186 2.82 4.66 -16.55
C ALA A 186 1.73 4.86 -15.47
N ASP A 187 0.61 4.11 -15.57
CA ASP A 187 -0.53 4.17 -14.64
C ASP A 187 -0.44 3.12 -13.52
N ASN A 188 0.65 2.35 -13.44
CA ASN A 188 0.85 1.36 -12.39
C ASN A 188 0.90 2.05 -11.02
N THR A 189 -0.10 1.76 -10.17
CA THR A 189 -0.28 2.43 -8.89
C THR A 189 -0.44 1.40 -7.78
N THR A 190 0.25 1.61 -6.67
CA THR A 190 0.08 0.82 -5.44
C THR A 190 -0.71 1.64 -4.43
N ARG A 191 -1.76 1.03 -3.91
CA ARG A 191 -2.56 1.54 -2.81
C ARG A 191 -1.98 1.05 -1.48
N PHE A 192 -1.75 1.99 -0.58
CA PHE A 192 -1.33 1.73 0.79
C PHE A 192 -2.47 2.10 1.75
N LEU A 193 -2.65 1.29 2.78
CA LEU A 193 -3.53 1.62 3.90
C LEU A 193 -2.69 2.27 5.01
N ILE A 194 -3.25 3.30 5.63
CA ILE A 194 -2.70 3.92 6.83
C ILE A 194 -3.49 3.35 8.00
N LEU A 195 -2.78 2.70 8.92
CA LEU A 195 -3.34 2.01 10.06
C LEU A 195 -2.97 2.73 11.35
N ARG A 196 -3.84 2.65 12.37
CA ARG A 196 -3.56 3.10 13.73
C ARG A 196 -4.17 2.17 14.77
N ASN A 197 -3.69 2.24 16.00
CA ASN A 197 -4.40 1.68 17.14
C ASN A 197 -5.44 2.68 17.62
N VAL A 198 -6.72 2.30 17.64
CA VAL A 198 -7.84 3.21 18.01
C VAL A 198 -7.86 3.59 19.48
N LEU A 199 -7.15 2.85 20.34
CA LEU A 199 -6.98 3.14 21.75
C LEU A 199 -5.71 3.94 22.08
N ALA A 200 -4.98 4.42 21.05
CA ALA A 200 -3.77 5.22 21.24
C ALA A 200 -4.16 6.71 21.34
N GLU A 201 -3.99 7.31 22.51
CA GLU A 201 -4.35 8.72 22.77
C GLU A 201 -3.59 9.70 21.85
N ARG A 202 -2.34 9.39 21.50
CA ARG A 202 -1.50 10.23 20.63
C ARG A 202 -2.12 10.43 19.25
N THR A 203 -2.76 9.41 18.69
CA THR A 203 -3.36 9.46 17.34
C THR A 203 -4.76 10.08 17.36
N ALA A 204 -5.43 10.15 18.51
CA ALA A 204 -6.74 10.76 18.64
C ALA A 204 -6.74 12.28 18.42
N GLN A 205 -5.56 12.93 18.56
CA GLN A 205 -5.40 14.38 18.43
C GLN A 205 -5.11 14.85 17.00
N TYR A 206 -4.81 13.91 16.08
CA TYR A 206 -4.51 14.25 14.68
C TYR A 206 -5.72 13.96 13.81
N GLU A 207 -6.27 15.01 13.20
CA GLU A 207 -7.24 14.83 12.12
C GLU A 207 -6.56 14.24 10.88
N LEU A 208 -7.19 13.26 10.26
CA LEU A 208 -6.66 12.56 9.07
C LEU A 208 -6.39 13.51 7.90
N ASP A 209 -7.10 14.64 7.82
CA ASP A 209 -6.89 15.68 6.81
C ASP A 209 -5.52 16.34 6.92
N GLN A 210 -4.88 16.26 8.08
CA GLN A 210 -3.51 16.73 8.29
C GLN A 210 -2.46 15.73 7.80
N LEU A 211 -2.80 14.45 7.72
CA LEU A 211 -1.91 13.38 7.25
C LEU A 211 -1.77 13.37 5.73
N ASN A 212 -2.83 13.73 5.02
CA ASN A 212 -2.86 13.83 3.55
C ASN A 212 -3.44 15.19 3.14
N PRO A 213 -2.69 16.28 3.30
CA PRO A 213 -3.18 17.55 2.81
C PRO A 213 -3.29 17.48 1.27
N PRO A 214 -4.38 18.05 0.69
CA PRO A 214 -4.49 18.16 -0.75
C PRO A 214 -3.23 18.81 -1.32
N THR A 215 -2.74 18.31 -2.44
CA THR A 215 -1.65 18.96 -3.18
C THR A 215 -2.09 20.39 -3.55
N LEU A 216 -1.14 21.32 -3.68
CA LEU A 216 -1.38 22.76 -3.89
C LEU A 216 -2.33 23.07 -5.05
N ASP A 217 -2.54 22.14 -5.99
CA ASP A 217 -3.40 22.27 -7.16
C ASP A 217 -4.81 21.68 -6.97
N GLN A 218 -5.12 21.04 -5.84
CA GLN A 218 -6.44 20.48 -5.57
C GLN A 218 -7.30 21.47 -4.79
N LYS A 219 -8.38 21.94 -5.42
CA LYS A 219 -9.44 22.67 -4.70
C LYS A 219 -9.98 21.77 -3.59
N PRO A 220 -10.22 22.32 -2.36
CA PRO A 220 -10.87 21.56 -1.32
C PRO A 220 -12.24 21.12 -1.84
N ALA A 221 -12.41 19.81 -2.05
CA ALA A 221 -13.69 19.25 -2.44
C ALA A 221 -14.66 19.44 -1.25
N LEU A 222 -15.75 20.16 -1.48
CA LEU A 222 -16.78 20.43 -0.48
C LEU A 222 -17.52 19.17 -0.01
N ASP A 223 -17.36 18.04 -0.74
CA ASP A 223 -18.08 16.78 -0.47
C ASP A 223 -17.12 15.59 -0.66
N THR A 224 -16.36 15.28 0.39
CA THR A 224 -15.41 14.18 0.32
C THR A 224 -16.08 12.85 0.65
N THR A 225 -16.16 11.98 -0.35
CA THR A 225 -16.58 10.58 -0.16
C THR A 225 -15.74 9.91 0.90
N GLN A 226 -16.38 9.16 1.80
CA GLN A 226 -15.73 8.31 2.78
C GLN A 226 -15.79 6.86 2.34
N LYS A 227 -14.75 6.11 2.65
CA LYS A 227 -14.67 4.65 2.50
C LYS A 227 -14.70 3.99 3.86
N THR A 228 -15.35 2.84 3.92
CA THR A 228 -15.34 1.97 5.11
C THR A 228 -15.00 0.56 4.67
N LEU A 229 -14.07 -0.09 5.39
CA LEU A 229 -13.75 -1.49 5.20
C LEU A 229 -14.40 -2.33 6.30
N ILE A 230 -15.15 -3.35 5.87
CA ILE A 230 -15.86 -4.28 6.76
C ILE A 230 -15.41 -5.69 6.40
N SER A 231 -15.15 -6.52 7.41
CA SER A 231 -14.95 -7.95 7.19
C SER A 231 -16.03 -8.77 7.88
N PHE A 232 -16.45 -9.88 7.24
CA PHE A 232 -17.44 -10.79 7.82
C PHE A 232 -17.23 -12.22 7.32
N THR A 233 -17.77 -13.18 8.08
CA THR A 233 -17.91 -14.59 7.66
C THR A 233 -19.39 -14.95 7.60
N ILE A 234 -19.73 -15.86 6.71
CA ILE A 234 -21.10 -16.35 6.55
C ILE A 234 -21.16 -17.86 6.77
N ASP A 235 -22.34 -18.38 7.04
CA ASP A 235 -22.58 -19.80 6.93
C ASP A 235 -22.56 -20.21 5.44
N HIS A 236 -21.47 -20.86 5.02
CA HIS A 236 -21.25 -21.27 3.63
C HIS A 236 -22.20 -22.40 3.18
N THR A 237 -22.97 -23.02 4.10
CA THR A 237 -23.98 -24.04 3.79
C THR A 237 -25.35 -23.42 3.51
N SER A 238 -25.55 -22.17 3.90
CA SER A 238 -26.81 -21.43 3.69
C SER A 238 -26.86 -20.83 2.28
N THR A 239 -27.85 -21.28 1.51
CA THR A 239 -28.08 -20.77 0.14
C THR A 239 -28.40 -19.26 0.18
N GLY A 240 -27.66 -18.46 -0.57
CA GLY A 240 -27.89 -17.02 -0.68
C GLY A 240 -27.26 -16.17 0.41
N ALA A 241 -26.62 -16.74 1.44
CA ALA A 241 -26.08 -15.99 2.58
C ALA A 241 -25.17 -14.81 2.19
N LEU A 242 -24.34 -14.97 1.14
CA LEU A 242 -23.52 -13.85 0.66
C LEU A 242 -24.38 -12.76 0.01
N ALA A 243 -25.38 -13.13 -0.78
CA ALA A 243 -26.29 -12.17 -1.40
C ALA A 243 -27.08 -11.38 -0.35
N ASP A 244 -27.57 -12.05 0.69
CA ASP A 244 -28.28 -11.41 1.81
C ASP A 244 -27.38 -10.39 2.53
N ALA A 245 -26.11 -10.74 2.77
CA ALA A 245 -25.15 -9.81 3.35
C ALA A 245 -24.89 -8.60 2.43
N LEU A 246 -24.71 -8.80 1.11
CA LEU A 246 -24.42 -7.71 0.18
C LEU A 246 -25.63 -6.79 -0.08
N ILE A 247 -26.86 -7.29 -0.02
CA ILE A 247 -28.08 -6.48 -0.17
C ILE A 247 -28.19 -5.44 0.97
N ILE A 248 -27.67 -5.71 2.16
CA ILE A 248 -27.69 -4.77 3.28
C ILE A 248 -26.97 -3.46 2.93
N PHE A 249 -25.84 -3.52 2.24
CA PHE A 249 -25.14 -2.31 1.81
C PHE A 249 -26.01 -1.44 0.91
N LYS A 250 -26.67 -2.04 -0.08
CA LYS A 250 -27.62 -1.35 -0.97
C LYS A 250 -28.79 -0.75 -0.19
N ALA A 251 -29.35 -1.48 0.77
CA ALA A 251 -30.50 -1.02 1.58
C ALA A 251 -30.16 0.21 2.43
N HIS A 252 -28.88 0.38 2.78
CA HIS A 252 -28.38 1.52 3.55
C HIS A 252 -27.69 2.59 2.69
N GLY A 253 -27.80 2.55 1.35
CA GLY A 253 -27.23 3.55 0.45
C GLY A 253 -25.70 3.55 0.39
N LEU A 254 -25.07 2.40 0.70
CA LEU A 254 -23.62 2.23 0.65
C LEU A 254 -23.22 1.63 -0.69
N ASN A 255 -22.36 2.32 -1.43
CA ASN A 255 -21.85 1.84 -2.72
C ASN A 255 -20.64 0.92 -2.50
N LEU A 256 -20.69 -0.32 -3.01
CA LEU A 256 -19.58 -1.26 -2.91
C LEU A 256 -18.48 -0.87 -3.91
N THR A 257 -17.26 -0.68 -3.42
CA THR A 257 -16.09 -0.30 -4.23
C THR A 257 -15.10 -1.43 -4.41
N SER A 258 -15.03 -2.38 -3.46
CA SER A 258 -14.14 -3.53 -3.54
C SER A 258 -14.70 -4.72 -2.74
N ILE A 259 -14.43 -5.92 -3.22
CA ILE A 259 -14.66 -7.17 -2.49
C ILE A 259 -13.44 -8.07 -2.62
N ASN A 260 -12.94 -8.57 -1.49
CA ASN A 260 -11.84 -9.53 -1.42
C ASN A 260 -12.22 -10.69 -0.49
N THR A 261 -11.54 -11.82 -0.63
CA THR A 261 -11.78 -12.98 0.22
C THR A 261 -10.49 -13.63 0.69
N ARG A 262 -10.51 -14.13 1.94
CA ARG A 262 -9.44 -14.97 2.46
C ARG A 262 -10.02 -16.18 3.18
N PRO A 263 -9.36 -17.37 3.16
CA PRO A 263 -9.80 -18.50 3.97
C PRO A 263 -9.95 -18.12 5.45
N SER A 264 -11.02 -18.55 6.10
CA SER A 264 -11.26 -18.24 7.52
C SER A 264 -10.27 -18.96 8.45
N LEU A 265 -9.74 -20.08 7.99
CA LEU A 265 -8.93 -21.05 8.75
C LEU A 265 -9.64 -21.64 9.99
N LYS A 266 -10.91 -21.29 10.23
CA LYS A 266 -11.75 -21.85 11.30
C LYS A 266 -12.52 -23.08 10.87
N LYS A 267 -13.00 -23.06 9.63
CA LYS A 267 -13.70 -24.19 8.98
C LYS A 267 -13.13 -24.38 7.57
N PRO A 268 -12.97 -25.61 7.05
CA PRO A 268 -12.59 -25.84 5.66
C PRO A 268 -13.54 -25.14 4.70
N TRP A 269 -13.00 -24.48 3.67
CA TRP A 269 -13.76 -23.79 2.62
C TRP A 269 -14.67 -22.65 3.09
N GLN A 270 -14.54 -22.21 4.33
CA GLN A 270 -15.16 -20.98 4.81
C GLN A 270 -14.23 -19.79 4.57
N TYR A 271 -14.81 -18.65 4.20
CA TYR A 271 -14.07 -17.45 3.84
C TYR A 271 -14.42 -16.27 4.75
N VAL A 272 -13.41 -15.43 5.00
CA VAL A 272 -13.60 -14.05 5.45
C VAL A 272 -13.78 -13.21 4.21
N PHE A 273 -14.86 -12.49 4.12
CA PHE A 273 -15.14 -11.49 3.08
C PHE A 273 -14.70 -10.12 3.59
N PHE A 274 -13.99 -9.39 2.74
CA PHE A 274 -13.64 -7.99 2.95
C PHE A 274 -14.43 -7.18 1.96
N VAL A 275 -15.28 -6.30 2.44
CA VAL A 275 -16.10 -5.43 1.60
C VAL A 275 -15.75 -3.99 1.91
N GLU A 276 -15.31 -3.26 0.90
CA GLU A 276 -15.15 -1.83 0.96
C GLU A 276 -16.38 -1.14 0.39
N CYS A 277 -16.91 -0.19 1.13
CA CYS A 277 -18.02 0.61 0.68
C CYS A 277 -17.74 2.10 0.81
N GLY A 278 -18.17 2.84 -0.21
CA GLY A 278 -18.08 4.30 -0.27
C GLY A 278 -19.43 4.96 0.05
N ARG A 279 -19.40 6.15 0.62
CA ARG A 279 -20.56 7.01 0.80
C ARG A 279 -20.16 8.48 0.74
N THR A 280 -21.07 9.31 0.25
CA THR A 280 -20.98 10.76 0.42
C THR A 280 -21.63 11.11 1.76
N PRO A 281 -20.93 11.75 2.71
CA PRO A 281 -21.50 12.13 3.98
C PRO A 281 -22.64 13.13 3.77
N SER A 282 -23.79 12.85 4.39
CA SER A 282 -24.92 13.77 4.49
C SER A 282 -25.60 13.54 5.85
N ASP A 283 -26.37 14.51 6.31
CA ASP A 283 -27.10 14.36 7.58
C ASP A 283 -28.11 13.20 7.52
N GLU A 284 -28.69 12.93 6.35
CA GLU A 284 -29.64 11.85 6.14
C GLU A 284 -29.03 10.45 6.26
N ASN A 285 -27.74 10.28 5.93
CA ASN A 285 -27.06 8.99 5.96
C ASN A 285 -25.90 8.91 6.96
N LYS A 286 -25.85 9.84 7.91
CA LYS A 286 -24.76 9.93 8.91
C LYS A 286 -24.50 8.62 9.63
N ASP A 287 -25.54 7.85 9.93
CA ASP A 287 -25.47 6.57 10.64
C ASP A 287 -25.54 5.34 9.71
N ALA A 288 -25.47 5.52 8.39
CA ALA A 288 -25.68 4.43 7.42
C ALA A 288 -24.73 3.24 7.67
N VAL A 289 -23.43 3.49 7.90
CA VAL A 289 -22.45 2.44 8.19
C VAL A 289 -22.77 1.71 9.49
N HIS A 290 -23.13 2.45 10.54
CA HIS A 290 -23.47 1.85 11.83
C HIS A 290 -24.73 0.96 11.73
N LYS A 291 -25.76 1.42 11.01
CA LYS A 291 -26.99 0.65 10.73
C LYS A 291 -26.69 -0.59 9.90
N ALA A 292 -25.87 -0.46 8.85
CA ALA A 292 -25.45 -1.59 8.02
C ALA A 292 -24.67 -2.63 8.85
N LEU A 293 -23.73 -2.22 9.70
CA LEU A 293 -23.00 -3.11 10.60
C LEU A 293 -23.94 -3.85 11.57
N ALA A 294 -24.94 -3.15 12.12
CA ALA A 294 -25.94 -3.76 12.99
C ALA A 294 -26.77 -4.82 12.24
N ALA A 295 -27.19 -4.54 11.00
CA ALA A 295 -27.92 -5.48 10.16
C ALA A 295 -27.04 -6.67 9.72
N LEU A 296 -25.79 -6.43 9.32
CA LEU A 296 -24.85 -7.48 8.94
C LEU A 296 -24.64 -8.50 10.07
N ARG A 297 -24.52 -8.04 11.32
CA ARG A 297 -24.37 -8.92 12.49
C ARG A 297 -25.55 -9.88 12.71
N GLN A 298 -26.70 -9.65 12.09
CA GLN A 298 -27.85 -10.53 12.18
C GLN A 298 -27.82 -11.68 11.16
N VAL A 299 -27.07 -11.51 10.06
CA VAL A 299 -27.06 -12.47 8.94
C VAL A 299 -25.65 -13.07 8.70
N THR A 300 -24.67 -12.69 9.50
CA THR A 300 -23.28 -13.16 9.37
C THR A 300 -22.82 -13.85 10.66
N GLU A 301 -21.87 -14.79 10.57
CA GLU A 301 -21.29 -15.44 11.76
C GLU A 301 -20.36 -14.51 12.53
N THR A 302 -19.57 -13.70 11.81
CA THR A 302 -18.73 -12.64 12.39
C THR A 302 -18.86 -11.39 11.55
N CYS A 303 -18.69 -10.21 12.18
CA CYS A 303 -18.68 -8.94 11.47
C CYS A 303 -17.78 -7.96 12.22
N LYS A 304 -16.72 -7.49 11.57
CA LYS A 304 -15.75 -6.52 12.11
C LYS A 304 -15.77 -5.23 11.27
N ASP A 305 -15.83 -4.10 11.93
CA ASP A 305 -15.52 -2.80 11.36
C ASP A 305 -13.99 -2.61 11.38
N LEU A 306 -13.36 -2.55 10.21
CA LEU A 306 -11.92 -2.39 10.06
C LEU A 306 -11.49 -0.93 9.90
N GLY A 307 -12.44 0.01 9.87
CA GLY A 307 -12.19 1.45 9.87
C GLY A 307 -12.88 2.22 8.75
N THR A 308 -12.94 3.53 8.93
CA THR A 308 -13.50 4.50 7.98
C THR A 308 -12.51 5.63 7.76
N TRP A 309 -12.35 6.07 6.50
CA TRP A 309 -11.42 7.13 6.11
C TRP A 309 -11.94 7.91 4.89
N LYS A 310 -11.28 9.00 4.57
CA LYS A 310 -11.57 9.83 3.40
C LYS A 310 -11.06 9.15 2.12
N ASP A 311 -11.89 9.09 1.08
CA ASP A 311 -11.51 8.53 -0.22
C ASP A 311 -10.49 9.44 -0.91
N GLN A 312 -9.27 8.94 -1.10
CA GLN A 312 -8.20 9.65 -1.79
C GLN A 312 -8.21 9.42 -3.31
N LEU A 313 -8.90 8.40 -3.79
CA LEU A 313 -9.00 8.11 -5.24
C LEU A 313 -9.94 9.09 -5.95
N SER A 314 -11.08 9.41 -5.33
CA SER A 314 -12.01 10.40 -5.87
C SER A 314 -11.39 11.79 -5.96
N ALA A 315 -10.51 12.14 -5.02
CA ALA A 315 -9.80 13.41 -5.02
C ALA A 315 -8.73 13.51 -6.13
N ARG A 316 -8.22 12.38 -6.66
CA ARG A 316 -7.26 12.36 -7.78
C ARG A 316 -7.92 12.49 -9.15
N ASN A 317 -9.18 12.08 -9.25
CA ASN A 317 -9.93 12.04 -10.51
C ASN A 317 -10.83 13.27 -10.71
N ALA A 318 -10.86 14.19 -9.75
CA ALA A 318 -11.60 15.46 -9.78
C ALA A 318 -10.67 16.63 -10.11
#